data_0bbefe663ea4f9effda022710dc39b52
#
_entry.id   0bbefe663ea4f9effda022710dc39b52
#
_cell.length_a   1.000
_cell.length_b   1.000
_cell.length_c   1.000
_cell.angle_alpha   90.00
_cell.angle_beta   90.00
_cell.angle_gamma   90.00
#
_symmetry.space_group_name_H-M   'P 1'
#
loop_
_entity.id
_entity.type
_entity.pdbx_description
1 polymer ?
#
loop_
_entity_poly.entity_id
_entity_poly.type
_entity_poly.pdbx_seq_one_letter_code
_entity_poly.pdbx_strand_id
1 'polypeptide(L)'
;KAIWSDGREVAVKIQYPGADEALRADLKTMQRMVGVLKQLSPGADVQGVVDELVERTEMELDYRLEAANQRAFAKAYHDHPRFQVPHVVASAPKVVIQEWIEGVPMAEIIRHGTTEQRDLIGTLLAELTFDAPRRLGLMHGDAHPGNFMLLPDGRMGIIDFGAVAPMPGGFPIELGMTIRLAREKNYDLLLPTMEKAGLIQRGRQVSVREIDEPIQVEVFHYTRKWLQKMTVSQIDRSVAQIRTARQMDLPAKLAIPMRVIASVGAILCQLDAHVPIKALSEELIPGFAEPDAIVV
;
A
#
# COMPACT_ATOMS: atom_id res chain seq x y z
N LYS A 1 7.54 -5.31 25.34
CA LYS A 1 8.73 -6.17 25.30
C LYS A 1 8.69 -7.15 26.47
N ALA A 2 9.05 -8.42 26.25
CA ALA A 2 9.09 -9.47 27.27
C ALA A 2 10.25 -10.45 27.00
N ILE A 3 10.47 -11.38 27.92
CA ILE A 3 11.42 -12.48 27.75
C ILE A 3 10.60 -13.78 27.60
N TRP A 4 10.85 -14.52 26.55
CA TRP A 4 10.24 -15.82 26.31
C TRP A 4 10.85 -16.91 27.20
N SER A 5 10.18 -18.04 27.33
CA SER A 5 10.62 -19.14 28.20
C SER A 5 12.02 -19.72 27.88
N ASP A 6 12.51 -19.52 26.66
CA ASP A 6 13.85 -19.92 26.22
C ASP A 6 14.92 -18.83 26.38
N GLY A 7 14.55 -17.69 26.96
CA GLY A 7 15.47 -16.56 27.24
C GLY A 7 15.56 -15.50 26.15
N ARG A 8 14.93 -15.69 24.97
CA ARG A 8 14.96 -14.67 23.90
C ARG A 8 14.00 -13.52 24.19
N GLU A 9 14.36 -12.35 23.70
CA GLU A 9 13.50 -11.17 23.75
C GLU A 9 12.37 -11.28 22.72
N VAL A 10 11.15 -10.90 23.12
CA VAL A 10 9.96 -10.93 22.29
C VAL A 10 9.12 -9.66 22.43
N ALA A 11 8.38 -9.35 21.36
CA ALA A 11 7.29 -8.41 21.39
C ALA A 11 5.97 -9.18 21.57
N VAL A 12 5.16 -8.76 22.53
CA VAL A 12 3.84 -9.35 22.81
C VAL A 12 2.79 -8.31 22.44
N LYS A 13 2.01 -8.58 21.38
CA LYS A 13 0.86 -7.79 20.96
C LYS A 13 -0.40 -8.45 21.52
N ILE A 14 -1.14 -7.71 22.35
CA ILE A 14 -2.34 -8.20 23.02
C ILE A 14 -3.51 -7.30 22.62
N GLN A 15 -4.63 -7.90 22.22
CA GLN A 15 -5.84 -7.16 21.97
C GLN A 15 -6.39 -6.56 23.27
N TYR A 16 -6.75 -5.29 23.24
CA TYR A 16 -7.36 -4.63 24.41
C TYR A 16 -8.64 -5.35 24.84
N PRO A 17 -8.81 -5.65 26.15
CA PRO A 17 -10.04 -6.24 26.67
C PRO A 17 -11.26 -5.39 26.30
N GLY A 18 -12.29 -6.02 25.72
CA GLY A 18 -13.51 -5.35 25.28
C GLY A 18 -13.44 -4.60 23.95
N ALA A 19 -12.27 -4.51 23.32
CA ALA A 19 -12.13 -3.84 22.02
C ALA A 19 -12.97 -4.52 20.92
N ASP A 20 -12.99 -5.84 20.90
CA ASP A 20 -13.79 -6.64 19.97
C ASP A 20 -15.31 -6.42 20.17
N GLU A 21 -15.78 -6.34 21.43
CA GLU A 21 -17.19 -6.08 21.73
C GLU A 21 -17.60 -4.67 21.32
N ALA A 22 -16.78 -3.66 21.65
CA ALA A 22 -17.04 -2.26 21.30
C ALA A 22 -17.09 -2.09 19.77
N LEU A 23 -16.09 -2.63 19.05
CA LEU A 23 -16.00 -2.51 17.60
C LEU A 23 -17.16 -3.22 16.88
N ARG A 24 -17.56 -4.42 17.35
CA ARG A 24 -18.75 -5.13 16.84
C ARG A 24 -20.04 -4.37 17.11
N ALA A 25 -20.15 -3.65 18.26
CA ALA A 25 -21.31 -2.82 18.57
C ALA A 25 -21.40 -1.61 17.61
N ASP A 26 -20.26 -0.97 17.31
CA ASP A 26 -20.18 0.14 16.36
C ASP A 26 -20.55 -0.31 14.95
N LEU A 27 -20.02 -1.45 14.48
CA LEU A 27 -20.37 -2.02 13.19
C LEU A 27 -21.87 -2.35 13.07
N LYS A 28 -22.47 -2.94 14.11
CA LYS A 28 -23.92 -3.18 14.15
C LYS A 28 -24.71 -1.87 14.05
N THR A 29 -24.23 -0.81 14.68
CA THR A 29 -24.86 0.51 14.59
C THR A 29 -24.77 1.07 13.18
N MET A 30 -23.60 0.97 12.54
CA MET A 30 -23.42 1.36 11.12
C MET A 30 -24.33 0.56 10.18
N GLN A 31 -24.42 -0.76 10.34
CA GLN A 31 -25.33 -1.61 9.57
C GLN A 31 -26.80 -1.18 9.69
N ARG A 32 -27.24 -0.79 10.90
CA ARG A 32 -28.61 -0.26 11.12
C ARG A 32 -28.84 1.07 10.43
N MET A 33 -27.80 1.89 10.26
CA MET A 33 -27.88 3.20 9.62
C MET A 33 -27.83 3.15 8.10
N VAL A 34 -27.50 2.00 7.49
CA VAL A 34 -27.38 1.85 6.01
C VAL A 34 -28.63 2.34 5.29
N GLY A 35 -29.83 2.05 5.81
CA GLY A 35 -31.10 2.51 5.21
C GLY A 35 -31.20 4.04 5.11
N VAL A 36 -30.77 4.73 6.17
CA VAL A 36 -30.76 6.21 6.21
C VAL A 36 -29.67 6.76 5.28
N LEU A 37 -28.48 6.17 5.32
CA LEU A 37 -27.35 6.58 4.48
C LEU A 37 -27.65 6.41 2.97
N LYS A 38 -28.34 5.34 2.59
CA LYS A 38 -28.83 5.15 1.21
C LYS A 38 -29.77 6.27 0.74
N GLN A 39 -30.63 6.78 1.64
CA GLN A 39 -31.52 7.90 1.30
C GLN A 39 -30.78 9.21 1.14
N LEU A 40 -29.69 9.43 1.93
CA LEU A 40 -28.86 10.64 1.86
C LEU A 40 -27.88 10.63 0.69
N SER A 41 -27.53 9.46 0.17
CA SER A 41 -26.57 9.30 -0.93
C SER A 41 -27.14 8.40 -2.04
N PRO A 42 -28.14 8.86 -2.79
CA PRO A 42 -28.73 8.08 -3.87
C PRO A 42 -27.68 7.76 -4.95
N GLY A 43 -27.49 6.48 -5.24
CA GLY A 43 -26.55 5.99 -6.26
C GLY A 43 -25.17 5.61 -5.73
N ALA A 44 -24.92 5.70 -4.40
CA ALA A 44 -23.74 5.11 -3.76
C ALA A 44 -24.05 3.69 -3.27
N ASP A 45 -23.12 2.76 -3.45
CA ASP A 45 -23.20 1.41 -2.87
C ASP A 45 -22.81 1.43 -1.38
N VAL A 46 -23.68 2.05 -0.56
CA VAL A 46 -23.50 2.15 0.87
C VAL A 46 -23.48 0.78 1.55
N GLN A 47 -24.26 -0.18 1.03
CA GLN A 47 -24.32 -1.53 1.57
C GLN A 47 -22.97 -2.23 1.39
N GLY A 48 -22.45 -2.26 0.16
CA GLY A 48 -21.16 -2.90 -0.13
C GLY A 48 -20.01 -2.29 0.67
N VAL A 49 -19.99 -0.97 0.86
CA VAL A 49 -18.99 -0.30 1.68
C VAL A 49 -19.08 -0.74 3.15
N VAL A 50 -20.29 -0.82 3.71
CA VAL A 50 -20.46 -1.25 5.11
C VAL A 50 -20.14 -2.73 5.28
N ASP A 51 -20.55 -3.58 4.34
CA ASP A 51 -20.26 -5.02 4.38
C ASP A 51 -18.74 -5.28 4.28
N GLU A 52 -18.02 -4.56 3.40
CA GLU A 52 -16.56 -4.61 3.30
C GLU A 52 -15.89 -4.16 4.61
N LEU A 53 -16.40 -3.09 5.24
CA LEU A 53 -15.88 -2.61 6.51
C LEU A 53 -16.06 -3.63 7.64
N VAL A 54 -17.23 -4.28 7.70
CA VAL A 54 -17.52 -5.36 8.66
C VAL A 54 -16.56 -6.52 8.47
N GLU A 55 -16.41 -7.02 7.25
CA GLU A 55 -15.53 -8.15 6.93
C GLU A 55 -14.06 -7.83 7.29
N ARG A 56 -13.57 -6.66 6.92
CA ARG A 56 -12.21 -6.22 7.28
C ARG A 56 -12.00 -6.14 8.78
N THR A 57 -12.96 -5.54 9.49
CA THR A 57 -12.85 -5.40 10.94
C THR A 57 -12.86 -6.75 11.64
N GLU A 58 -13.66 -7.70 11.17
CA GLU A 58 -13.66 -9.05 11.73
C GLU A 58 -12.34 -9.79 11.47
N MET A 59 -11.72 -9.58 10.30
CA MET A 59 -10.38 -10.12 10.03
C MET A 59 -9.31 -9.51 10.93
N GLU A 60 -9.38 -8.19 11.20
CA GLU A 60 -8.42 -7.51 12.09
C GLU A 60 -8.55 -7.93 13.56
N LEU A 61 -9.69 -8.48 13.96
CA LEU A 61 -9.93 -8.97 15.32
C LEU A 61 -9.32 -10.35 15.59
N ASP A 62 -8.92 -11.11 14.57
CA ASP A 62 -8.30 -12.43 14.75
C ASP A 62 -6.78 -12.38 14.47
N TYR A 63 -6.00 -12.22 15.53
CA TYR A 63 -4.53 -12.17 15.46
C TYR A 63 -3.87 -13.43 14.91
N ARG A 64 -4.60 -14.53 14.74
CA ARG A 64 -4.08 -15.73 14.04
C ARG A 64 -3.91 -15.45 12.55
N LEU A 65 -4.78 -14.61 11.94
CA LEU A 65 -4.65 -14.19 10.54
C LEU A 65 -3.41 -13.31 10.36
N GLU A 66 -3.20 -12.34 11.26
CA GLU A 66 -1.99 -11.52 11.27
C GLU A 66 -0.72 -12.40 11.39
N ALA A 67 -0.75 -13.36 12.33
CA ALA A 67 0.38 -14.29 12.51
C ALA A 67 0.62 -15.17 11.27
N ALA A 68 -0.43 -15.57 10.55
CA ALA A 68 -0.29 -16.34 9.31
C ALA A 68 0.34 -15.49 8.20
N ASN A 69 -0.11 -14.26 8.02
CA ASN A 69 0.48 -13.29 7.10
C ASN A 69 1.96 -13.06 7.42
N GLN A 70 2.27 -12.78 8.69
CA GLN A 70 3.66 -12.56 9.13
C GLN A 70 4.56 -13.76 8.84
N ARG A 71 4.09 -14.99 9.08
CA ARG A 71 4.85 -16.21 8.74
C ARG A 71 5.11 -16.33 7.24
N ALA A 72 4.14 -15.95 6.39
CA ALA A 72 4.32 -15.94 4.94
C ALA A 72 5.40 -14.93 4.52
N PHE A 73 5.35 -13.72 5.06
CA PHE A 73 6.37 -12.71 4.82
C PHE A 73 7.74 -13.11 5.38
N ALA A 74 7.83 -13.62 6.62
CA ALA A 74 9.08 -14.07 7.22
C ALA A 74 9.73 -15.18 6.40
N LYS A 75 8.95 -16.10 5.84
CA LYS A 75 9.45 -17.15 4.93
C LYS A 75 9.97 -16.56 3.62
N ALA A 76 9.24 -15.63 3.00
CA ALA A 76 9.59 -15.06 1.70
C ALA A 76 10.81 -14.13 1.78
N TYR A 77 11.02 -13.49 2.92
CA TYR A 77 12.12 -12.56 3.19
C TYR A 77 13.18 -13.15 4.13
N HIS A 78 13.25 -14.47 4.26
CA HIS A 78 14.30 -15.13 5.02
C HIS A 78 15.67 -14.79 4.40
N ASP A 79 16.61 -14.34 5.22
CA ASP A 79 17.96 -13.90 4.82
C ASP A 79 17.99 -12.82 3.72
N HIS A 80 16.91 -12.04 3.58
CA HIS A 80 16.86 -10.99 2.57
C HIS A 80 17.81 -9.83 2.92
N PRO A 81 18.60 -9.31 1.95
CA PRO A 81 19.61 -8.29 2.24
C PRO A 81 19.03 -6.92 2.61
N ARG A 82 17.75 -6.67 2.33
CA ARG A 82 17.12 -5.37 2.52
C ARG A 82 15.96 -5.36 3.52
N PHE A 83 15.37 -6.54 3.82
CA PHE A 83 14.19 -6.65 4.68
C PHE A 83 14.39 -7.68 5.77
N GLN A 84 13.83 -7.40 6.94
CA GLN A 84 13.73 -8.35 8.04
C GLN A 84 12.31 -8.39 8.58
N VAL A 85 11.78 -9.60 8.69
CA VAL A 85 10.48 -9.88 9.31
C VAL A 85 10.72 -10.74 10.54
N PRO A 86 10.33 -10.30 11.75
CA PRO A 86 10.50 -11.09 12.96
C PRO A 86 9.67 -12.38 12.88
N HIS A 87 10.22 -13.50 13.35
CA HIS A 87 9.48 -14.76 13.37
C HIS A 87 8.38 -14.73 14.44
N VAL A 88 7.23 -15.32 14.10
CA VAL A 88 6.14 -15.52 15.07
C VAL A 88 6.52 -16.67 15.98
N VAL A 89 6.64 -16.39 17.28
CA VAL A 89 6.96 -17.36 18.32
C VAL A 89 5.70 -18.11 18.75
N ALA A 90 4.59 -17.41 18.98
CA ALA A 90 3.30 -17.97 19.33
C ALA A 90 2.17 -17.06 18.86
N SER A 91 0.98 -17.62 18.66
CA SER A 91 -0.22 -16.85 18.35
C SER A 91 -1.49 -17.50 18.88
N ALA A 92 -2.45 -16.65 19.29
CA ALA A 92 -3.79 -17.02 19.71
C ALA A 92 -4.77 -15.94 19.16
N PRO A 93 -6.10 -16.13 19.23
CA PRO A 93 -7.05 -15.18 18.65
C PRO A 93 -6.84 -13.71 19.06
N LYS A 94 -6.37 -13.48 20.30
CA LYS A 94 -6.20 -12.14 20.88
C LYS A 94 -4.75 -11.80 21.24
N VAL A 95 -3.78 -12.63 20.83
CA VAL A 95 -2.37 -12.45 21.16
C VAL A 95 -1.50 -12.92 19.99
N VAL A 96 -0.51 -12.11 19.62
CA VAL A 96 0.61 -12.54 18.79
C VAL A 96 1.91 -12.22 19.51
N ILE A 97 2.84 -13.16 19.47
CA ILE A 97 4.17 -13.06 20.07
C ILE A 97 5.18 -13.27 18.96
N GLN A 98 6.04 -12.31 18.77
CA GLN A 98 7.07 -12.32 17.74
C GLN A 98 8.44 -11.99 18.34
N GLU A 99 9.50 -12.35 17.63
CA GLU A 99 10.85 -11.96 18.00
C GLU A 99 10.97 -10.44 18.14
N TRP A 100 11.75 -10.01 19.13
CA TRP A 100 12.09 -8.59 19.26
C TRP A 100 13.17 -8.24 18.24
N ILE A 101 12.95 -7.19 17.47
CA ILE A 101 13.98 -6.60 16.62
C ILE A 101 14.25 -5.17 17.09
N GLU A 102 15.49 -4.74 16.99
CA GLU A 102 15.90 -3.39 17.38
C GLU A 102 16.12 -2.52 16.15
N GLY A 103 15.62 -1.29 16.20
CA GLY A 103 15.76 -0.34 15.12
C GLY A 103 15.14 1.01 15.47
N VAL A 104 15.32 1.98 14.58
CA VAL A 104 14.73 3.30 14.69
C VAL A 104 13.38 3.28 13.98
N PRO A 105 12.25 3.52 14.67
CA PRO A 105 10.93 3.56 14.04
C PRO A 105 10.88 4.60 12.91
N MET A 106 10.22 4.29 11.79
CA MET A 106 10.07 5.23 10.67
C MET A 106 9.42 6.54 11.12
N ALA A 107 8.50 6.51 12.08
CA ALA A 107 7.90 7.69 12.67
C ALA A 107 8.92 8.63 13.34
N GLU A 108 10.00 8.10 13.92
CA GLU A 108 11.10 8.89 14.46
C GLU A 108 11.98 9.46 13.34
N ILE A 109 12.22 8.67 12.29
CA ILE A 109 12.99 9.11 11.11
C ILE A 109 12.25 10.27 10.40
N ILE A 110 10.94 10.22 10.29
CA ILE A 110 10.13 11.33 9.76
C ILE A 110 10.36 12.62 10.56
N ARG A 111 10.46 12.52 11.90
CA ARG A 111 10.61 13.67 12.79
C ARG A 111 12.06 14.18 12.87
N HIS A 112 13.00 13.27 13.01
CA HIS A 112 14.36 13.58 13.45
C HIS A 112 15.48 12.92 12.62
N GLY A 113 15.13 12.09 11.61
CA GLY A 113 16.11 11.37 10.79
C GLY A 113 16.95 12.28 9.92
N THR A 114 18.14 11.80 9.54
CA THR A 114 18.96 12.46 8.53
C THR A 114 18.37 12.26 7.12
N THR A 115 18.84 13.02 6.15
CA THR A 115 18.43 12.85 4.74
C THR A 115 18.71 11.43 4.26
N GLU A 116 19.88 10.89 4.58
CA GLU A 116 20.29 9.53 4.20
C GLU A 116 19.36 8.45 4.78
N GLN A 117 18.96 8.61 6.05
CA GLN A 117 18.01 7.69 6.68
C GLN A 117 16.62 7.77 6.03
N ARG A 118 16.16 8.99 5.71
CA ARG A 118 14.87 9.23 5.05
C ARG A 118 14.83 8.66 3.64
N ASP A 119 15.90 8.90 2.86
CA ASP A 119 16.04 8.39 1.50
C ASP A 119 16.13 6.86 1.50
N LEU A 120 16.91 6.29 2.42
CA LEU A 120 17.06 4.84 2.55
C LEU A 120 15.73 4.16 2.89
N ILE A 121 15.08 4.57 4.00
CA ILE A 121 13.84 3.91 4.44
C ILE A 121 12.68 4.18 3.47
N GLY A 122 12.66 5.34 2.81
CA GLY A 122 11.70 5.67 1.77
C GLY A 122 11.87 4.78 0.54
N THR A 123 13.12 4.57 0.11
CA THR A 123 13.45 3.64 -0.98
C THR A 123 13.04 2.20 -0.63
N LEU A 124 13.34 1.73 0.58
CA LEU A 124 12.95 0.40 1.06
C LEU A 124 11.43 0.23 1.11
N LEU A 125 10.69 1.25 1.54
CA LEU A 125 9.22 1.22 1.55
C LEU A 125 8.64 1.12 0.14
N ALA A 126 9.17 1.90 -0.81
CA ALA A 126 8.76 1.82 -2.21
C ALA A 126 9.09 0.46 -2.82
N GLU A 127 10.28 -0.08 -2.55
CA GLU A 127 10.72 -1.40 -2.99
C GLU A 127 9.80 -2.51 -2.46
N LEU A 128 9.51 -2.55 -1.15
CA LEU A 128 8.60 -3.53 -0.54
C LEU A 128 7.23 -3.52 -1.22
N THR A 129 6.72 -2.33 -1.54
CA THR A 129 5.40 -2.15 -2.14
C THR A 129 5.28 -2.90 -3.47
N PHE A 130 6.35 -2.95 -4.26
CA PHE A 130 6.36 -3.62 -5.56
C PHE A 130 6.91 -5.05 -5.49
N ASP A 131 7.89 -5.33 -4.61
CA ASP A 131 8.50 -6.66 -4.51
C ASP A 131 7.58 -7.69 -3.84
N ALA A 132 6.85 -7.32 -2.79
CA ALA A 132 6.03 -8.28 -2.06
C ALA A 132 4.92 -8.92 -2.93
N PRO A 133 4.16 -8.19 -3.76
CA PRO A 133 3.21 -8.79 -4.69
C PRO A 133 3.86 -9.74 -5.69
N ARG A 134 5.05 -9.40 -6.20
CA ARG A 134 5.81 -10.24 -7.14
C ARG A 134 6.33 -11.51 -6.48
N ARG A 135 6.86 -11.40 -5.26
CA ARG A 135 7.55 -12.46 -4.52
C ARG A 135 6.62 -13.48 -3.91
N LEU A 136 5.50 -13.05 -3.35
CA LEU A 136 4.60 -13.93 -2.59
C LEU A 136 3.11 -13.75 -2.92
N GLY A 137 2.77 -12.93 -3.89
CA GLY A 137 1.37 -12.70 -4.27
C GLY A 137 0.55 -11.99 -3.19
N LEU A 138 1.21 -11.28 -2.29
CA LEU A 138 0.61 -10.52 -1.20
C LEU A 138 1.14 -9.10 -1.20
N MET A 139 0.28 -8.14 -0.86
CA MET A 139 0.65 -6.74 -0.68
C MET A 139 0.49 -6.33 0.77
N HIS A 140 1.51 -5.67 1.34
CA HIS A 140 1.36 -5.03 2.64
C HIS A 140 0.39 -3.84 2.52
N GLY A 141 -0.79 -3.97 3.11
CA GLY A 141 -1.91 -3.06 2.88
C GLY A 141 -1.95 -1.84 3.78
N ASP A 142 -1.10 -1.78 4.81
CA ASP A 142 -1.02 -0.68 5.77
C ASP A 142 0.38 -0.06 5.80
N ALA A 143 0.57 0.97 5.01
CA ALA A 143 1.82 1.71 4.93
C ALA A 143 2.03 2.69 6.11
N HIS A 144 1.42 2.45 7.28
CA HIS A 144 1.58 3.33 8.44
C HIS A 144 3.04 3.35 8.95
N PRO A 145 3.63 4.54 9.27
CA PRO A 145 5.04 4.63 9.71
C PRO A 145 5.37 3.85 10.99
N GLY A 146 4.38 3.49 11.80
CA GLY A 146 4.55 2.66 12.99
C GLY A 146 4.83 1.19 12.70
N ASN A 147 4.60 0.73 11.45
CA ASN A 147 4.76 -0.66 11.05
C ASN A 147 6.17 -1.00 10.53
N PHE A 148 7.03 0.03 10.41
CA PHE A 148 8.36 -0.10 9.83
C PHE A 148 9.43 0.54 10.70
N MET A 149 10.64 -0.02 10.67
CA MET A 149 11.79 0.53 11.36
C MET A 149 13.08 0.33 10.54
N LEU A 150 14.03 1.24 10.69
CA LEU A 150 15.37 1.10 10.11
C LEU A 150 16.25 0.39 11.12
N LEU A 151 16.79 -0.75 10.74
CA LEU A 151 17.67 -1.56 11.56
C LEU A 151 19.11 -1.04 11.49
N PRO A 152 19.99 -1.37 12.49
CA PRO A 152 21.38 -0.90 12.51
C PRO A 152 22.22 -1.33 11.31
N ASP A 153 21.83 -2.43 10.65
CA ASP A 153 22.51 -2.95 9.44
C ASP A 153 21.97 -2.36 8.13
N GLY A 154 21.04 -1.40 8.21
CA GLY A 154 20.45 -0.71 7.07
C GLY A 154 19.26 -1.41 6.42
N ARG A 155 18.85 -2.58 6.93
CA ARG A 155 17.61 -3.24 6.48
C ARG A 155 16.37 -2.55 7.05
N MET A 156 15.23 -2.75 6.41
CA MET A 156 13.94 -2.36 6.97
C MET A 156 13.30 -3.53 7.71
N GLY A 157 13.01 -3.33 9.00
CA GLY A 157 12.18 -4.21 9.81
C GLY A 157 10.70 -3.96 9.55
N ILE A 158 9.90 -5.01 9.35
CA ILE A 158 8.45 -4.95 9.13
C ILE A 158 7.78 -5.69 10.28
N ILE A 159 6.98 -5.01 11.10
CA ILE A 159 6.55 -5.49 12.41
C ILE A 159 5.05 -5.66 12.61
N ASP A 160 4.22 -5.29 11.64
CA ASP A 160 2.77 -5.44 11.68
C ASP A 160 2.26 -6.03 10.36
N PHE A 161 1.34 -7.00 10.43
CA PHE A 161 0.78 -7.71 9.27
C PHE A 161 -0.75 -7.86 9.37
N GLY A 162 -1.40 -7.00 10.15
CA GLY A 162 -2.85 -6.99 10.32
C GLY A 162 -3.62 -6.66 9.04
N ALA A 163 -3.01 -5.86 8.16
CA ALA A 163 -3.61 -5.50 6.87
C ALA A 163 -2.73 -5.99 5.72
N VAL A 164 -3.00 -7.19 5.23
CA VAL A 164 -2.35 -7.78 4.04
C VAL A 164 -3.42 -8.10 3.01
N ALA A 165 -3.21 -7.67 1.78
CA ALA A 165 -4.13 -7.90 0.67
C ALA A 165 -3.60 -8.97 -0.30
N PRO A 166 -4.42 -9.93 -0.74
CA PRO A 166 -4.05 -10.84 -1.80
C PRO A 166 -3.83 -10.12 -3.14
N MET A 167 -2.72 -10.42 -3.79
CA MET A 167 -2.40 -9.98 -5.14
C MET A 167 -1.87 -11.15 -5.97
N PRO A 168 -2.73 -12.13 -6.28
CA PRO A 168 -2.32 -13.31 -7.02
C PRO A 168 -1.79 -12.90 -8.41
N GLY A 169 -0.57 -13.34 -8.73
CA GLY A 169 0.11 -12.95 -9.96
C GLY A 169 0.84 -11.60 -9.92
N GLY A 170 0.81 -10.90 -8.77
CA GLY A 170 1.48 -9.59 -8.63
C GLY A 170 0.76 -8.45 -9.34
N PHE A 171 1.50 -7.41 -9.67
CA PHE A 171 0.96 -6.28 -10.46
C PHE A 171 0.65 -6.70 -11.91
N PRO A 172 -0.49 -6.23 -12.47
CA PRO A 172 -0.78 -6.47 -13.88
C PRO A 172 0.31 -5.88 -14.78
N ILE A 173 0.68 -6.64 -15.82
CA ILE A 173 1.71 -6.22 -16.80
C ILE A 173 1.32 -4.89 -17.49
N GLU A 174 0.04 -4.68 -17.69
CA GLU A 174 -0.49 -3.46 -18.31
C GLU A 174 -0.21 -2.21 -17.47
N LEU A 175 -0.06 -2.35 -16.14
CA LEU A 175 0.33 -1.23 -15.28
C LEU A 175 1.75 -0.75 -15.60
N GLY A 176 2.70 -1.67 -15.67
CA GLY A 176 4.09 -1.36 -16.03
C GLY A 176 4.21 -0.82 -17.45
N MET A 177 3.51 -1.43 -18.40
CA MET A 177 3.44 -0.93 -19.78
C MET A 177 2.88 0.50 -19.83
N THR A 178 1.82 0.80 -19.07
CA THR A 178 1.23 2.14 -19.00
C THR A 178 2.25 3.16 -18.49
N ILE A 179 2.97 2.84 -17.40
CA ILE A 179 3.98 3.71 -16.81
C ILE A 179 5.14 3.93 -17.81
N ARG A 180 5.61 2.87 -18.46
CA ARG A 180 6.67 2.96 -19.48
C ARG A 180 6.26 3.82 -20.66
N LEU A 181 5.10 3.55 -21.27
CA LEU A 181 4.62 4.30 -22.43
C LEU A 181 4.40 5.79 -22.10
N ALA A 182 3.93 6.10 -20.90
CA ALA A 182 3.83 7.48 -20.42
C ALA A 182 5.21 8.14 -20.30
N ARG A 183 6.21 7.40 -19.77
CA ARG A 183 7.60 7.87 -19.68
C ARG A 183 8.23 8.12 -21.06
N GLU A 184 7.98 7.22 -21.99
CA GLU A 184 8.46 7.32 -23.38
C GLU A 184 7.69 8.38 -24.19
N LYS A 185 6.63 8.96 -23.61
CA LYS A 185 5.69 9.87 -24.29
C LYS A 185 5.05 9.25 -25.53
N ASN A 186 4.91 7.93 -25.53
CA ASN A 186 4.27 7.17 -26.59
C ASN A 186 2.75 7.14 -26.39
N TYR A 187 2.12 8.26 -26.67
CA TYR A 187 0.69 8.46 -26.40
C TYR A 187 -0.20 7.63 -27.34
N ASP A 188 0.28 7.26 -28.49
CA ASP A 188 -0.46 6.45 -29.47
C ASP A 188 -0.76 5.04 -28.94
N LEU A 189 0.21 4.46 -28.19
CA LEU A 189 0.06 3.16 -27.54
C LEU A 189 -0.47 3.28 -26.10
N LEU A 190 -0.22 4.40 -25.42
CA LEU A 190 -0.60 4.60 -24.03
C LEU A 190 -2.12 4.49 -23.82
N LEU A 191 -2.91 5.25 -24.59
CA LEU A 191 -4.36 5.28 -24.41
C LEU A 191 -5.00 3.92 -24.67
N PRO A 192 -4.70 3.19 -25.77
CA PRO A 192 -5.18 1.83 -25.97
C PRO A 192 -4.79 0.85 -24.86
N THR A 193 -3.56 0.97 -24.31
CA THR A 193 -3.11 0.14 -23.20
C THR A 193 -3.89 0.43 -21.93
N MET A 194 -4.14 1.70 -21.61
CA MET A 194 -4.95 2.10 -20.46
C MET A 194 -6.42 1.64 -20.61
N GLU A 195 -7.00 1.72 -21.79
CA GLU A 195 -8.34 1.19 -22.06
C GLU A 195 -8.41 -0.32 -21.87
N LYS A 196 -7.42 -1.06 -22.37
CA LYS A 196 -7.33 -2.51 -22.22
C LYS A 196 -7.15 -2.93 -20.76
N ALA A 197 -6.35 -2.18 -20.00
CA ALA A 197 -6.16 -2.38 -18.56
C ALA A 197 -7.40 -2.02 -17.72
N GLY A 198 -8.40 -1.35 -18.33
CA GLY A 198 -9.57 -0.83 -17.64
C GLY A 198 -9.27 0.39 -16.76
N LEU A 199 -8.13 1.04 -16.95
CA LEU A 199 -7.75 2.27 -16.23
C LEU A 199 -8.53 3.49 -16.70
N ILE A 200 -9.01 3.47 -17.94
CA ILE A 200 -9.90 4.48 -18.53
C ILE A 200 -11.03 3.82 -19.32
N GLN A 201 -12.15 4.51 -19.43
CA GLN A 201 -13.26 4.06 -20.29
C GLN A 201 -12.92 4.28 -21.76
N ARG A 202 -13.37 3.35 -22.60
CA ARG A 202 -13.14 3.39 -24.05
C ARG A 202 -13.67 4.67 -24.69
N GLY A 203 -12.85 5.32 -25.52
CA GLY A 203 -13.21 6.53 -26.26
C GLY A 203 -13.16 7.82 -25.45
N ARG A 204 -12.57 7.79 -24.23
CA ARG A 204 -12.45 8.99 -23.39
C ARG A 204 -11.20 9.80 -23.76
N GLN A 205 -11.35 11.12 -23.86
CA GLN A 205 -10.21 12.03 -23.93
C GLN A 205 -9.60 12.22 -22.52
N VAL A 206 -8.34 11.77 -22.33
CA VAL A 206 -7.58 11.97 -21.12
C VAL A 206 -6.46 12.96 -21.39
N SER A 207 -6.32 13.97 -20.54
CA SER A 207 -5.17 14.87 -20.61
C SER A 207 -3.93 14.19 -20.01
N VAL A 208 -3.06 13.72 -20.84
CA VAL A 208 -1.83 12.98 -20.46
C VAL A 208 -0.82 13.84 -19.70
N ARG A 209 -0.90 15.17 -19.82
CA ARG A 209 0.02 16.12 -19.15
C ARG A 209 -0.02 16.04 -17.61
N GLU A 210 -1.02 15.40 -17.05
CA GLU A 210 -1.26 15.38 -15.60
C GLU A 210 -0.57 14.22 -14.87
N ILE A 211 0.01 13.26 -15.61
CA ILE A 211 0.68 12.08 -15.07
C ILE A 211 2.22 12.26 -15.08
N ASP A 212 2.72 13.32 -15.70
CA ASP A 212 4.11 13.37 -16.20
C ASP A 212 5.22 13.58 -15.14
N GLU A 213 5.00 14.35 -14.06
CA GLU A 213 6.14 14.78 -13.24
C GLU A 213 6.90 13.63 -12.54
N PRO A 214 6.25 12.70 -11.79
CA PRO A 214 7.00 11.64 -11.09
C PRO A 214 7.55 10.56 -12.03
N ILE A 215 6.92 10.38 -13.19
CA ILE A 215 7.26 9.31 -14.14
C ILE A 215 8.48 9.67 -14.99
N GLN A 216 8.73 10.97 -15.22
CA GLN A 216 9.77 11.44 -16.13
C GLN A 216 11.18 11.49 -15.51
N VAL A 217 11.30 11.41 -14.20
CA VAL A 217 12.58 11.55 -13.50
C VAL A 217 13.18 10.20 -13.11
N GLU A 218 14.50 10.13 -12.98
CA GLU A 218 15.21 8.93 -12.52
C GLU A 218 15.07 8.77 -11.01
N VAL A 219 15.29 9.86 -10.28
CA VAL A 219 15.10 9.97 -8.83
C VAL A 219 14.07 11.03 -8.56
N PHE A 220 13.00 10.68 -7.85
CA PHE A 220 11.94 11.60 -7.52
C PHE A 220 12.07 12.07 -6.07
N HIS A 221 12.07 13.39 -5.87
CA HIS A 221 12.04 14.01 -4.56
C HIS A 221 10.59 14.21 -4.11
N TYR A 222 10.13 13.35 -3.20
CA TYR A 222 8.81 13.42 -2.62
C TYR A 222 8.75 14.53 -1.57
N THR A 223 8.08 15.65 -1.90
CA THR A 223 7.99 16.81 -1.01
C THR A 223 6.57 17.05 -0.51
N ARG A 224 6.43 17.69 0.66
CA ARG A 224 5.11 18.13 1.15
C ARG A 224 4.44 19.11 0.19
N LYS A 225 5.22 19.95 -0.50
CA LYS A 225 4.69 20.89 -1.51
C LYS A 225 4.11 20.15 -2.71
N TRP A 226 4.75 19.09 -3.16
CA TRP A 226 4.23 18.24 -4.23
C TRP A 226 2.93 17.57 -3.80
N LEU A 227 2.86 16.99 -2.59
CA LEU A 227 1.65 16.38 -2.05
C LEU A 227 0.49 17.40 -1.96
N GLN A 228 0.76 18.61 -1.48
CA GLN A 228 -0.24 19.69 -1.43
C GLN A 228 -0.73 20.06 -2.83
N LYS A 229 0.17 20.22 -3.81
CA LYS A 229 -0.18 20.49 -5.21
C LYS A 229 -1.08 19.40 -5.78
N MET A 230 -0.75 18.13 -5.53
CA MET A 230 -1.56 16.97 -5.95
C MET A 230 -2.93 16.99 -5.28
N THR A 231 -2.99 17.23 -3.97
CA THR A 231 -4.25 17.27 -3.20
C THR A 231 -5.13 18.43 -3.63
N VAL A 232 -4.58 19.65 -3.77
CA VAL A 232 -5.33 20.82 -4.22
C VAL A 232 -5.81 20.64 -5.66
N SER A 233 -4.95 20.13 -6.55
CA SER A 233 -5.36 19.85 -7.93
C SER A 233 -6.46 18.78 -8.00
N GLN A 234 -6.48 17.82 -7.11
CA GLN A 234 -7.54 16.82 -6.98
C GLN A 234 -8.84 17.43 -6.42
N ILE A 235 -8.76 18.37 -5.45
CA ILE A 235 -9.93 19.05 -4.89
C ILE A 235 -10.56 19.98 -5.91
N ASP A 236 -9.79 20.85 -6.58
CA ASP A 236 -10.29 21.72 -7.64
C ASP A 236 -10.87 20.94 -8.82
N ARG A 237 -10.28 19.80 -9.11
CA ARG A 237 -10.82 18.85 -10.09
C ARG A 237 -12.00 18.07 -9.55
N SER A 238 -12.07 17.75 -8.24
CA SER A 238 -13.17 16.94 -7.71
C SER A 238 -14.51 17.66 -7.78
N VAL A 239 -14.59 18.96 -7.81
CA VAL A 239 -15.86 19.67 -8.12
C VAL A 239 -16.25 19.49 -9.61
N ALA A 240 -15.28 19.48 -10.52
CA ALA A 240 -15.48 19.11 -11.93
C ALA A 240 -15.49 17.58 -12.15
N GLN A 241 -14.75 16.81 -11.35
CA GLN A 241 -14.49 15.37 -11.45
C GLN A 241 -15.43 14.51 -10.59
N ILE A 242 -16.20 15.03 -9.65
CA ILE A 242 -17.35 14.31 -9.07
C ILE A 242 -18.34 13.95 -10.20
N ARG A 243 -18.42 14.76 -11.25
CA ARG A 243 -19.05 14.37 -12.51
C ARG A 243 -18.23 13.35 -13.32
N THR A 244 -16.93 13.29 -13.15
CA THR A 244 -15.98 12.52 -14.00
C THR A 244 -15.48 11.24 -13.29
N ALA A 245 -15.32 11.23 -11.95
CA ALA A 245 -14.98 10.03 -11.17
C ALA A 245 -16.08 8.95 -11.21
N ARG A 246 -17.33 9.33 -11.47
CA ARG A 246 -18.38 8.37 -11.86
C ARG A 246 -18.10 7.64 -13.18
N GLN A 247 -17.00 7.97 -13.86
CA GLN A 247 -16.65 7.43 -15.19
C GLN A 247 -15.29 6.70 -15.21
N MET A 248 -14.57 6.65 -14.09
CA MET A 248 -13.39 5.77 -13.94
C MET A 248 -13.84 4.53 -13.18
N ASP A 249 -14.25 3.51 -13.90
CA ASP A 249 -14.41 2.17 -13.34
C ASP A 249 -12.99 1.60 -13.13
N LEU A 250 -12.35 2.00 -12.01
CA LEU A 250 -11.11 1.35 -11.60
C LEU A 250 -11.46 -0.12 -11.32
N PRO A 251 -10.84 -1.08 -12.03
CA PRO A 251 -11.12 -2.48 -11.77
C PRO A 251 -10.96 -2.78 -10.29
N ALA A 252 -11.90 -3.50 -9.68
CA ALA A 252 -11.86 -3.81 -8.24
C ALA A 252 -10.50 -4.38 -7.80
N LYS A 253 -9.85 -5.17 -8.67
CA LYS A 253 -8.50 -5.72 -8.46
C LYS A 253 -7.39 -4.65 -8.31
N LEU A 254 -7.60 -3.43 -8.79
CA LEU A 254 -6.63 -2.33 -8.69
C LEU A 254 -6.96 -1.34 -7.57
N ALA A 255 -8.13 -1.40 -6.96
CA ALA A 255 -8.57 -0.44 -5.94
C ALA A 255 -7.64 -0.48 -4.70
N ILE A 256 -7.32 -1.67 -4.20
CA ILE A 256 -6.42 -1.84 -3.05
C ILE A 256 -4.98 -1.45 -3.40
N PRO A 257 -4.36 -1.96 -4.49
CA PRO A 257 -3.03 -1.52 -4.90
C PRO A 257 -2.89 -0.01 -5.06
N MET A 258 -3.83 0.64 -5.73
CA MET A 258 -3.79 2.09 -5.93
C MET A 258 -3.90 2.87 -4.62
N ARG A 259 -4.74 2.41 -3.68
CA ARG A 259 -4.82 2.99 -2.34
C ARG A 259 -3.48 2.87 -1.58
N VAL A 260 -2.84 1.69 -1.64
CA VAL A 260 -1.55 1.46 -0.98
C VAL A 260 -0.47 2.33 -1.60
N ILE A 261 -0.38 2.40 -2.93
CA ILE A 261 0.57 3.27 -3.63
C ILE A 261 0.38 4.75 -3.24
N ALA A 262 -0.87 5.22 -3.15
CA ALA A 262 -1.17 6.58 -2.71
C ALA A 262 -0.74 6.83 -1.25
N SER A 263 -0.98 5.86 -0.35
CA SER A 263 -0.56 5.94 1.05
C SER A 263 0.96 5.95 1.18
N VAL A 264 1.66 5.10 0.44
CA VAL A 264 3.12 5.09 0.36
C VAL A 264 3.64 6.43 -0.15
N GLY A 265 3.09 6.96 -1.23
CA GLY A 265 3.44 8.29 -1.75
C GLY A 265 3.30 9.40 -0.70
N ALA A 266 2.22 9.37 0.10
CA ALA A 266 2.03 10.33 1.18
C ALA A 266 3.10 10.19 2.29
N ILE A 267 3.54 8.97 2.62
CA ILE A 267 4.60 8.74 3.60
C ILE A 267 5.96 9.17 3.04
N LEU A 268 6.25 8.90 1.77
CA LEU A 268 7.46 9.39 1.11
C LEU A 268 7.54 10.92 1.16
N CYS A 269 6.41 11.61 1.00
CA CYS A 269 6.33 13.07 1.16
C CYS A 269 6.51 13.53 2.61
N GLN A 270 6.13 12.73 3.61
CA GLN A 270 6.40 13.02 5.02
C GLN A 270 7.89 12.83 5.36
N LEU A 271 8.52 11.84 4.75
CA LEU A 271 9.95 11.58 4.82
C LEU A 271 10.77 12.66 4.09
N ASP A 272 10.17 13.39 3.16
CA ASP A 272 10.90 14.29 2.24
C ASP A 272 12.01 13.53 1.48
N ALA A 273 11.68 12.31 1.01
CA ALA A 273 12.62 11.32 0.53
C ALA A 273 12.94 11.46 -0.97
N HIS A 274 14.19 11.18 -1.33
CA HIS A 274 14.63 10.97 -2.71
C HIS A 274 14.59 9.47 -3.02
N VAL A 275 13.74 9.07 -3.97
CA VAL A 275 13.52 7.66 -4.33
C VAL A 275 13.92 7.41 -5.77
N PRO A 276 14.75 6.38 -6.07
CA PRO A 276 15.17 6.03 -7.43
C PRO A 276 14.04 5.30 -8.17
N ILE A 277 12.96 6.02 -8.44
CA ILE A 277 11.69 5.45 -8.90
C ILE A 277 11.82 4.73 -10.25
N LYS A 278 12.71 5.21 -11.14
CA LYS A 278 12.97 4.56 -12.41
C LYS A 278 13.56 3.17 -12.20
N ALA A 279 14.67 3.08 -11.45
CA ALA A 279 15.36 1.81 -11.21
C ALA A 279 14.43 0.78 -10.54
N LEU A 280 13.65 1.22 -9.54
CA LEU A 280 12.67 0.36 -8.89
C LEU A 280 11.57 -0.11 -9.85
N SER A 281 11.12 0.77 -10.75
CA SER A 281 10.10 0.41 -11.74
C SER A 281 10.64 -0.60 -12.76
N GLU A 282 11.87 -0.39 -13.24
CA GLU A 282 12.54 -1.30 -14.19
C GLU A 282 12.76 -2.69 -13.59
N GLU A 283 13.11 -2.76 -12.32
CA GLU A 283 13.41 -4.03 -11.64
C GLU A 283 12.14 -4.78 -11.19
N LEU A 284 11.13 -4.06 -10.68
CA LEU A 284 10.07 -4.66 -9.86
C LEU A 284 8.69 -4.63 -10.50
N ILE A 285 8.44 -3.75 -11.48
CA ILE A 285 7.10 -3.65 -12.09
C ILE A 285 7.06 -4.43 -13.40
N PRO A 286 6.28 -5.52 -13.48
CA PRO A 286 6.13 -6.29 -14.71
C PRO A 286 5.68 -5.41 -15.88
N GLY A 287 6.25 -5.59 -17.07
CA GLY A 287 5.92 -4.83 -18.28
C GLY A 287 6.56 -3.45 -18.37
N PHE A 288 7.29 -2.99 -17.34
CA PHE A 288 8.01 -1.72 -17.43
C PHE A 288 9.31 -1.85 -18.26
N ALA A 289 10.16 -2.82 -17.95
CA ALA A 289 11.45 -3.03 -18.65
C ALA A 289 11.33 -3.99 -19.85
N GLU A 290 10.28 -4.78 -19.94
CA GLU A 290 10.10 -5.75 -21.01
C GLU A 290 9.73 -5.03 -22.32
N PRO A 291 10.37 -5.35 -23.47
CA PRO A 291 9.91 -4.88 -24.77
C PRO A 291 8.48 -5.40 -24.99
N ASP A 292 7.67 -4.62 -25.69
CA ASP A 292 6.27 -4.90 -25.93
C ASP A 292 6.06 -6.37 -26.30
N ALA A 293 5.58 -7.17 -25.35
CA ALA A 293 4.94 -8.41 -25.68
C ALA A 293 3.74 -8.00 -26.54
N ILE A 294 3.88 -8.22 -27.86
CA ILE A 294 2.88 -7.87 -28.86
C ILE A 294 1.59 -8.51 -28.38
N VAL A 295 0.71 -7.69 -27.88
CA VAL A 295 -0.62 -8.10 -27.49
C VAL A 295 -1.39 -8.26 -28.80
N VAL A 296 -1.29 -9.45 -29.38
CA VAL A 296 -2.09 -9.90 -30.51
C VAL A 296 -3.51 -10.21 -30.04
#